data_cd05589dcd8bd17f3065d4284a32ed39
#
_entry.id   cd05589dcd8bd17f3065d4284a32ed39
#
_cell.length_a   1.000
_cell.length_b   1.000
_cell.length_c   1.000
_cell.angle_alpha   90.00
_cell.angle_beta   90.00
_cell.angle_gamma   90.00
#
_symmetry.space_group_name_H-M   'P 1'
#
loop_
_entity.id
_entity.type
_entity.pdbx_description
1 polymer ?
#
loop_
_entity_poly.entity_id
_entity_poly.type
_entity_poly.pdbx_seq_one_letter_code
_entity_poly.pdbx_strand_id
1 'polypeptide(L)'
;LRHVHELXGSWKTIQGNGDGLVTFLCVARRKIGHNRWEEVRIEFEYDSKSFLAHKHNPDGVDLIVCWSHNWKGCPKRIEVIELSSMLLTAEQIDVQIKTNRQLTAWQKYCQEKRLEDLTFGEIANLWKKQKK
;
A
#
# COMPACT_ATOMS: atom_id res chain seq x y z
N LEU A 1 -9.16 7.66 9.52
CA LEU A 1 -8.19 7.00 8.63
C LEU A 1 -8.29 7.59 7.23
N ARG A 2 -7.38 8.51 6.90
CA ARG A 2 -7.28 9.03 5.54
C ARG A 2 -6.68 7.94 4.64
N HIS A 3 -7.46 7.48 3.71
CA HIS A 3 -7.04 6.42 2.79
C HIS A 3 -5.89 6.90 1.89
N VAL A 4 -4.76 6.21 1.96
CA VAL A 4 -3.63 6.44 1.05
C VAL A 4 -3.93 5.67 -0.24
N HIS A 5 -4.75 6.25 -1.12
CA HIS A 5 -5.23 5.54 -2.30
C HIS A 5 -4.30 5.61 -3.51
N GLU A 6 -3.39 6.57 -3.56
CA GLU A 6 -2.44 6.71 -4.67
C GLU A 6 -1.16 7.40 -4.21
N LEU A 7 -0.04 6.69 -4.26
CA LEU A 7 1.28 7.24 -3.97
C LEU A 7 2.14 7.18 -5.24
N UNK A 8 2.43 8.06 -5.75
CA UNK A 8 3.22 8.13 -6.73
C UNK A 8 4.46 8.50 -6.25
N GLY A 9 5.30 7.84 -6.17
CA GLY A 9 6.54 8.11 -5.49
C GLY A 9 7.77 8.15 -6.38
N SER A 10 8.66 9.01 -6.06
CA SER A 10 10.04 8.91 -6.49
C SER A 10 10.93 8.76 -5.25
N TRP A 11 11.83 7.79 -5.31
CA TRP A 11 12.77 7.54 -4.21
C TRP A 11 13.91 8.55 -4.29
N LYS A 12 14.05 9.39 -3.29
CA LYS A 12 15.23 10.25 -3.11
C LYS A 12 15.98 9.79 -1.86
N THR A 13 17.17 9.29 -2.05
CA THR A 13 18.10 9.05 -0.96
C THR A 13 18.68 10.40 -0.54
N ILE A 14 18.33 10.87 0.64
CA ILE A 14 18.97 12.07 1.20
C ILE A 14 20.13 11.58 2.05
N GLN A 15 21.35 11.84 1.59
CA GLN A 15 22.56 11.55 2.35
C GLN A 15 22.59 12.42 3.61
N GLY A 16 22.73 11.78 4.76
CA GLY A 16 22.90 12.47 6.02
C GLY A 16 24.23 13.23 6.11
N ASN A 17 24.25 14.23 6.95
CA ASN A 17 25.40 15.10 7.20
C ASN A 17 26.58 14.32 7.81
N GLY A 18 27.54 13.95 7.01
CA GLY A 18 28.93 13.66 7.36
C GLY A 18 29.29 12.62 8.44
N ASP A 19 28.33 12.04 9.13
CA ASP A 19 28.57 11.10 10.24
C ASP A 19 28.32 9.62 9.86
N GLY A 20 28.20 9.35 8.56
CA GLY A 20 28.11 7.98 8.05
C GLY A 20 26.75 7.32 8.22
N LEU A 21 25.78 8.02 8.79
CA LEU A 21 24.42 7.48 8.95
C LEU A 21 23.63 7.73 7.66
N VAL A 22 23.32 6.66 6.95
CA VAL A 22 22.48 6.73 5.73
C VAL A 22 21.03 6.75 6.17
N THR A 23 20.41 7.91 6.06
CA THR A 23 18.97 8.07 6.31
C THR A 23 18.23 7.80 5.00
N PHE A 24 17.41 6.76 4.97
CA PHE A 24 16.55 6.47 3.84
C PHE A 24 15.20 7.18 4.03
N LEU A 25 15.12 8.38 3.51
CA LEU A 25 13.86 9.13 3.50
C LEU A 25 13.18 8.94 2.15
N CYS A 26 11.99 8.41 2.18
CA CYS A 26 11.14 8.30 0.98
C CYS A 26 10.28 9.55 0.87
N VAL A 27 10.29 10.19 -0.30
CA VAL A 27 9.39 11.30 -0.60
C VAL A 27 8.34 10.80 -1.57
N ALA A 28 7.09 10.90 -1.17
CA ALA A 28 5.94 10.48 -1.99
C ALA A 28 4.94 11.62 -2.15
N ARG A 29 4.04 11.48 -3.11
CA ARG A 29 2.90 12.39 -3.26
C ARG A 29 1.63 11.66 -2.85
N ARG A 30 0.88 12.26 -1.94
CA ARG A 30 -0.40 11.75 -1.46
C ARG A 30 -1.52 12.60 -2.03
N LYS A 31 -2.53 11.93 -2.59
CA LYS A 31 -3.71 12.62 -3.13
C LYS A 31 -4.59 13.09 -1.95
N ILE A 32 -4.88 14.38 -1.91
CA ILE A 32 -5.69 15.01 -0.86
C ILE A 32 -7.01 15.58 -1.39
N GLY A 33 -7.26 15.44 -2.70
CA GLY A 33 -8.50 15.89 -3.34
C GLY A 33 -8.42 15.76 -4.85
N HIS A 34 -9.47 16.21 -5.54
CA HIS A 34 -9.50 16.20 -7.00
C HIS A 34 -8.38 17.10 -7.54
N ASN A 35 -7.42 16.50 -8.26
CA ASN A 35 -6.25 17.19 -8.81
C ASN A 35 -5.37 17.92 -7.78
N ARG A 36 -5.46 17.50 -6.49
CA ARG A 36 -4.66 18.09 -5.40
C ARG A 36 -3.81 17.03 -4.75
N TRP A 37 -2.51 17.31 -4.66
CA TRP A 37 -1.51 16.41 -4.11
C TRP A 37 -0.68 17.16 -3.06
N GLU A 38 -0.24 16.45 -2.04
CA GLU A 38 0.74 16.96 -1.09
C GLU A 38 1.96 16.06 -1.09
N GLU A 39 3.12 16.65 -0.90
CA GLU A 39 4.37 15.91 -0.72
C GLU A 39 4.42 15.40 0.72
N VAL A 40 4.80 14.12 0.89
CA VAL A 40 4.86 13.46 2.18
C VAL A 40 6.24 12.82 2.33
N ARG A 41 6.94 13.16 3.40
CA ARG A 41 8.25 12.60 3.74
C ARG A 41 8.02 11.41 4.67
N ILE A 42 8.45 10.23 4.23
CA ILE A 42 8.13 8.94 4.87
C ILE A 42 9.41 8.31 5.38
N GLU A 43 9.41 7.91 6.64
CA GLU A 43 10.46 7.12 7.24
C GLU A 43 9.95 5.70 7.51
N PHE A 44 10.79 4.70 7.22
CA PHE A 44 10.45 3.29 7.43
C PHE A 44 11.28 2.74 8.59
N GLU A 45 10.60 2.21 9.59
CA GLU A 45 11.22 1.66 10.79
C GLU A 45 10.62 0.29 11.13
N TYR A 46 11.38 -0.55 11.81
CA TYR A 46 10.80 -1.77 12.37
C TYR A 46 9.90 -1.41 13.55
N ASP A 47 10.43 -0.68 14.52
CA ASP A 47 9.67 -0.10 15.64
C ASP A 47 9.67 1.41 15.51
N SER A 48 8.55 2.08 15.76
CA SER A 48 8.48 3.53 15.66
C SER A 48 9.47 4.24 16.59
N LYS A 49 9.84 3.63 17.72
CA LYS A 49 10.81 4.19 18.66
C LYS A 49 12.25 4.17 18.10
N SER A 50 12.55 3.30 17.13
CA SER A 50 13.86 3.25 16.46
C SER A 50 14.19 4.55 15.74
N PHE A 51 13.17 5.31 15.33
CA PHE A 51 13.30 6.64 14.78
C PHE A 51 14.20 7.54 15.68
N LEU A 52 13.98 7.49 16.99
CA LEU A 52 14.81 8.24 17.96
C LEU A 52 16.22 7.67 18.07
N ALA A 53 16.34 6.34 18.07
CA ALA A 53 17.64 5.66 18.17
C ALA A 53 18.54 5.99 16.98
N HIS A 54 17.94 6.13 15.80
CA HIS A 54 18.64 6.50 14.57
C HIS A 54 18.87 8.02 14.45
N LYS A 55 18.49 8.81 15.47
CA LYS A 55 18.68 10.26 15.55
C LYS A 55 18.04 11.04 14.38
N HIS A 56 16.96 10.50 13.84
CA HIS A 56 16.21 11.21 12.80
C HIS A 56 15.56 12.48 13.37
N ASN A 57 15.57 13.54 12.56
CA ASN A 57 14.95 14.81 12.96
C ASN A 57 13.43 14.71 12.80
N PRO A 58 12.64 14.82 13.88
CA PRO A 58 11.18 14.78 13.76
C PRO A 58 10.62 15.85 12.84
N ASP A 59 11.27 17.01 12.71
CA ASP A 59 10.78 18.09 11.84
C ASP A 59 10.97 17.77 10.35
N GLY A 60 11.76 16.75 10.04
CA GLY A 60 12.04 16.32 8.67
C GLY A 60 11.11 15.23 8.15
N VAL A 61 10.13 14.75 8.96
CA VAL A 61 9.27 13.64 8.58
C VAL A 61 7.79 13.97 8.83
N ASP A 62 6.94 13.48 7.96
CA ASP A 62 5.48 13.66 8.05
C ASP A 62 4.77 12.35 8.41
N LEU A 63 5.38 11.21 8.04
CA LEU A 63 4.78 9.88 8.18
C LEU A 63 5.85 8.85 8.54
N ILE A 64 5.60 8.05 9.57
CA ILE A 64 6.41 6.88 9.91
C ILE A 64 5.60 5.62 9.57
N VAL A 65 6.16 4.74 8.75
CA VAL A 65 5.61 3.41 8.49
C VAL A 65 6.46 2.42 9.27
N CYS A 66 5.85 1.69 10.19
CA CYS A 66 6.58 0.75 11.04
C CYS A 66 5.82 -0.57 11.20
N TRP A 67 6.54 -1.61 11.58
CA TRP A 67 5.91 -2.89 11.92
C TRP A 67 5.14 -2.76 13.23
N SER A 68 5.77 -2.14 14.27
CA SER A 68 5.16 -1.99 15.59
C SER A 68 5.27 -0.54 16.09
N HIS A 69 4.15 0.01 16.56
CA HIS A 69 4.13 1.38 17.10
C HIS A 69 4.30 1.36 18.62
N ASN A 70 5.52 1.61 19.08
CA ASN A 70 5.90 1.60 20.50
C ASN A 70 6.42 2.95 21.02
N TRP A 71 6.36 4.03 20.23
CA TRP A 71 6.82 5.38 20.62
C TRP A 71 5.66 6.19 21.21
N LYS A 72 5.46 6.11 22.52
CA LYS A 72 4.39 6.79 23.25
C LYS A 72 4.45 8.33 23.16
N GLY A 73 5.65 8.88 23.00
CA GLY A 73 5.88 10.33 22.90
C GLY A 73 5.95 10.85 21.46
N CYS A 74 5.46 10.11 20.48
CA CYS A 74 5.48 10.52 19.08
C CYS A 74 4.69 11.84 18.91
N PRO A 75 5.29 12.88 18.28
CA PRO A 75 4.57 14.12 18.03
C PRO A 75 3.29 13.90 17.21
N LYS A 76 2.20 14.52 17.61
CA LYS A 76 0.87 14.36 16.96
C LYS A 76 0.84 14.77 15.49
N ARG A 77 1.78 15.61 15.06
CA ARG A 77 1.91 16.03 13.65
C ARG A 77 2.47 14.93 12.75
N ILE A 78 3.20 13.95 13.35
CA ILE A 78 3.72 12.79 12.60
C ILE A 78 2.65 11.71 12.58
N GLU A 79 2.21 11.37 11.38
CA GLU A 79 1.29 10.24 11.19
C GLU A 79 2.07 8.93 11.36
N VAL A 80 1.50 7.94 12.03
CA VAL A 80 2.16 6.63 12.18
C VAL A 80 1.23 5.56 11.62
N ILE A 81 1.76 4.76 10.69
CA ILE A 81 1.08 3.58 10.14
C ILE A 81 1.77 2.34 10.70
N GLU A 82 1.02 1.60 11.51
CA GLU A 82 1.49 0.33 12.08
C GLU A 82 1.01 -0.83 11.21
N LEU A 83 1.96 -1.50 10.55
CA LEU A 83 1.64 -2.57 9.59
C LEU A 83 1.12 -3.83 10.29
N SER A 84 1.62 -4.17 11.48
CA SER A 84 1.18 -5.37 12.19
C SER A 84 -0.32 -5.33 12.52
N SER A 85 -0.86 -4.14 12.80
CA SER A 85 -2.29 -3.97 13.10
C SER A 85 -3.16 -3.98 11.83
N MET A 86 -2.56 -3.79 10.67
CA MET A 86 -3.27 -3.75 9.39
C MET A 86 -3.31 -5.12 8.69
N LEU A 87 -2.49 -6.08 9.12
CA LEU A 87 -2.46 -7.39 8.49
C LEU A 87 -3.72 -8.18 8.84
N LEU A 88 -4.40 -8.57 7.80
CA LEU A 88 -5.56 -9.46 7.92
C LEU A 88 -5.08 -10.91 8.08
N THR A 89 -5.78 -11.68 8.87
CA THR A 89 -5.56 -13.13 8.92
C THR A 89 -5.89 -13.74 7.54
N ALA A 90 -5.35 -14.92 7.26
CA ALA A 90 -5.64 -15.62 6.00
C ALA A 90 -7.15 -15.77 5.78
N GLU A 91 -7.88 -16.06 6.84
CA GLU A 91 -9.36 -16.18 6.79
C GLU A 91 -10.04 -14.85 6.45
N GLN A 92 -9.57 -13.76 7.06
CA GLN A 92 -10.10 -12.41 6.79
C GLN A 92 -9.79 -11.97 5.35
N ILE A 93 -8.60 -12.33 4.84
CA ILE A 93 -8.20 -12.05 3.45
C ILE A 93 -9.14 -12.81 2.50
N ASP A 94 -9.39 -14.08 2.75
CA ASP A 94 -10.29 -14.90 1.91
C ASP A 94 -11.72 -14.34 1.87
N VAL A 95 -12.25 -13.92 3.01
CA VAL A 95 -13.58 -13.32 3.12
C VAL A 95 -13.61 -12.00 2.31
N GLN A 96 -12.58 -11.18 2.45
CA GLN A 96 -12.52 -9.88 1.77
C GLN A 96 -12.37 -10.05 0.25
N ILE A 97 -11.59 -11.05 -0.20
CA ILE A 97 -11.46 -11.39 -1.63
C ILE A 97 -12.81 -11.85 -2.19
N LYS A 98 -13.50 -12.70 -1.47
CA LYS A 98 -14.83 -13.21 -1.88
C LYS A 98 -15.87 -12.10 -1.93
N THR A 99 -15.85 -11.17 -0.97
CA THR A 99 -16.80 -10.05 -0.88
C THR A 99 -16.54 -9.00 -1.96
N ASN A 100 -15.28 -8.71 -2.27
CA ASN A 100 -14.91 -7.69 -3.25
C ASN A 100 -14.93 -8.19 -4.70
N ARG A 101 -14.97 -9.51 -4.91
CA ARG A 101 -15.01 -10.09 -6.26
C ARG A 101 -16.45 -10.35 -6.69
N GLN A 102 -17.20 -9.32 -7.02
CA GLN A 102 -18.33 -9.51 -7.91
C GLN A 102 -17.78 -9.70 -9.32
N LEU A 103 -17.54 -10.96 -9.66
CA LEU A 103 -17.08 -11.31 -10.99
C LEU A 103 -18.15 -10.89 -12.01
N THR A 104 -17.74 -10.24 -13.08
CA THR A 104 -18.61 -9.97 -14.22
C THR A 104 -19.09 -11.29 -14.82
N ALA A 105 -20.19 -11.24 -15.57
CA ALA A 105 -20.72 -12.42 -16.27
C ALA A 105 -19.66 -13.06 -17.18
N TRP A 106 -18.84 -12.23 -17.84
CA TRP A 106 -17.71 -12.69 -18.66
C TRP A 106 -16.65 -13.42 -17.82
N GLN A 107 -16.27 -12.87 -16.67
CA GLN A 107 -15.27 -13.48 -15.79
C GLN A 107 -15.73 -14.83 -15.23
N LYS A 108 -17.01 -14.93 -14.85
CA LYS A 108 -17.61 -16.20 -14.40
C LYS A 108 -17.57 -17.25 -15.52
N TYR A 109 -17.95 -16.85 -16.72
CA TYR A 109 -17.94 -17.72 -17.90
C TYR A 109 -16.52 -18.22 -18.21
N CYS A 110 -15.52 -17.34 -18.15
CA CYS A 110 -14.11 -17.72 -18.34
C CYS A 110 -13.65 -18.73 -17.30
N GLN A 111 -14.04 -18.54 -16.04
CA GLN A 111 -13.68 -19.47 -14.96
C GLN A 111 -14.28 -20.87 -15.20
N GLU A 112 -15.56 -20.93 -15.57
CA GLU A 112 -16.23 -22.20 -15.88
C GLU A 112 -15.56 -22.93 -17.05
N LYS A 113 -15.27 -22.21 -18.12
CA LYS A 113 -14.73 -22.79 -19.35
C LYS A 113 -13.24 -23.18 -19.25
N ARG A 114 -12.49 -22.58 -18.32
CA ARG A 114 -11.12 -23.00 -18.03
C ARG A 114 -11.03 -24.41 -17.43
N LEU A 115 -12.06 -24.82 -16.72
CA LEU A 115 -12.16 -26.18 -16.18
C LEU A 115 -12.34 -27.24 -17.30
N GLU A 116 -12.69 -26.79 -18.52
CA GLU A 116 -12.86 -27.66 -19.70
C GLU A 116 -11.61 -27.67 -20.60
N ASP A 117 -10.46 -27.18 -20.10
CA ASP A 117 -9.18 -27.08 -20.81
C ASP A 117 -9.23 -26.28 -22.13
N LEU A 118 -10.15 -25.31 -22.20
CA LEU A 118 -10.28 -24.45 -23.38
C LEU A 118 -9.30 -23.29 -23.33
N THR A 119 -8.76 -22.92 -24.48
CA THR A 119 -7.92 -21.72 -24.61
C THR A 119 -8.76 -20.44 -24.49
N PHE A 120 -8.12 -19.33 -24.16
CA PHE A 120 -8.80 -18.04 -24.02
C PHE A 120 -9.52 -17.63 -25.33
N GLY A 121 -8.94 -17.93 -26.50
CA GLY A 121 -9.52 -17.64 -27.80
C GLY A 121 -10.83 -18.41 -28.04
N GLU A 122 -10.83 -19.71 -27.70
CA GLU A 122 -12.02 -20.56 -27.81
C GLU A 122 -13.15 -20.08 -26.89
N ILE A 123 -12.81 -19.73 -25.66
CA ILE A 123 -13.77 -19.18 -24.67
C ILE A 123 -14.39 -17.88 -25.22
N ALA A 124 -13.58 -16.98 -25.78
CA ALA A 124 -14.06 -15.71 -26.34
C ALA A 124 -15.03 -15.93 -27.51
N ASN A 125 -14.73 -16.90 -28.38
CA ASN A 125 -15.57 -17.24 -29.51
C ASN A 125 -16.92 -17.84 -29.07
N LEU A 126 -16.90 -18.71 -28.07
CA LEU A 126 -18.14 -19.29 -27.50
C LEU A 126 -19.01 -18.21 -26.84
N TRP A 127 -18.38 -17.27 -26.11
CA TRP A 127 -19.12 -16.18 -25.48
C TRP A 127 -19.83 -15.29 -26.49
N LYS A 128 -19.17 -14.98 -27.61
CA LYS A 128 -19.77 -14.19 -28.69
C LYS A 128 -21.00 -14.87 -29.32
N LYS A 129 -20.97 -16.20 -29.41
CA LYS A 129 -22.07 -17.00 -29.96
C LYS A 129 -23.31 -17.00 -29.04
N GLN A 130 -23.13 -16.91 -27.72
CA GLN A 130 -24.24 -16.91 -26.76
C GLN A 130 -25.02 -15.58 -26.75
N LYS A 131 -24.40 -14.49 -27.22
CA LYS A 131 -25.02 -13.15 -27.21
C LYS A 131 -25.86 -12.85 -28.47
N LYS A 132 -25.95 -13.80 -29.41
CA LYS A 132 -26.86 -13.71 -30.58
C LYS A 132 -28.17 -14.41 -30.28
#